data_10e6d8b80a247d5a528d7dc2048df746
#
_entry.id   10e6d8b80a247d5a528d7dc2048df746
#
_cell.length_a   1.000
_cell.length_b   1.000
_cell.length_c   1.000
_cell.angle_alpha   90.00
_cell.angle_beta   90.00
_cell.angle_gamma   90.00
#
_symmetry.space_group_name_H-M   'P 1'
#
loop_
_entity.id
_entity.type
_entity.pdbx_description
1 polymer ?
#
loop_
_entity_poly.entity_id
_entity_poly.type
_entity_poly.pdbx_seq_one_letter_code
_entity_poly.pdbx_strand_id
1 'polypeptide(L)'
;MAAAFGIAGAHLTLAADSLLNKKAPEFAVNDFSGQTLRLASFHGKVVLLNFWATWCAPCQVEMPVFADWQERYRPQGFEVIGISMDDDAAVARRLVKRLKLNYPTAMGDERLGALYGGVLGLPLTFLIDRNGVIRAQFQGETDLNSIERRVRELLMQPQAEP
;
A
#
# COMPACT_ATOMS: atom_id res chain seq x y z
N MET A 1 31.19 -42.16 -32.54
CA MET A 1 31.11 -40.71 -32.32
C MET A 1 29.65 -40.33 -32.02
N ALA A 2 29.31 -40.13 -30.78
CA ALA A 2 27.95 -39.74 -30.35
C ALA A 2 28.01 -38.29 -29.88
N ALA A 3 27.31 -37.40 -30.59
CA ALA A 3 27.18 -36.00 -30.22
C ALA A 3 26.01 -35.85 -29.24
N ALA A 4 26.31 -35.45 -28.01
CA ALA A 4 25.29 -35.10 -27.01
C ALA A 4 24.80 -33.66 -27.26
N PHE A 5 23.54 -33.52 -27.64
CA PHE A 5 22.86 -32.23 -27.67
C PHE A 5 22.43 -31.90 -26.25
N GLY A 6 23.12 -30.95 -25.62
CA GLY A 6 22.70 -30.35 -24.36
C GLY A 6 21.56 -29.36 -24.61
N ILE A 7 20.37 -29.71 -24.09
CA ILE A 7 19.22 -28.77 -24.04
C ILE A 7 19.48 -27.82 -22.86
N ALA A 8 19.92 -26.60 -23.15
CA ALA A 8 19.94 -25.56 -22.17
C ALA A 8 18.50 -25.11 -21.90
N GLY A 9 17.94 -25.59 -20.78
CA GLY A 9 16.66 -25.12 -20.28
C GLY A 9 16.77 -23.65 -19.84
N ALA A 10 16.25 -22.75 -20.65
CA ALA A 10 16.05 -21.38 -20.24
C ALA A 10 14.97 -21.35 -19.14
N HIS A 11 15.40 -21.24 -17.90
CA HIS A 11 14.49 -20.89 -16.80
C HIS A 11 14.01 -19.46 -17.02
N LEU A 12 12.82 -19.31 -17.60
CA LEU A 12 12.10 -18.06 -17.65
C LEU A 12 11.63 -17.77 -16.22
N THR A 13 12.45 -17.09 -15.43
CA THR A 13 11.99 -16.43 -14.21
C THR A 13 11.05 -15.32 -14.64
N LEU A 14 9.76 -15.55 -14.53
CA LEU A 14 8.75 -14.49 -14.54
C LEU A 14 9.06 -13.58 -13.32
N ALA A 15 9.89 -12.57 -13.53
CA ALA A 15 10.00 -11.47 -12.60
C ALA A 15 8.62 -10.85 -12.51
N ALA A 16 7.99 -10.92 -11.32
CA ALA A 16 6.75 -10.20 -11.07
C ALA A 16 6.96 -8.75 -11.51
N ASP A 17 6.14 -8.31 -12.46
CA ASP A 17 6.35 -7.03 -13.14
C ASP A 17 6.18 -5.92 -12.10
N SER A 18 7.30 -5.31 -11.67
CA SER A 18 7.31 -4.33 -10.59
C SER A 18 6.30 -3.21 -10.85
N LEU A 19 5.48 -2.89 -9.85
CA LEU A 19 4.53 -1.78 -9.89
C LEU A 19 5.20 -0.41 -9.76
N LEU A 20 6.48 -0.38 -9.43
CA LEU A 20 7.22 0.86 -9.26
C LEU A 20 7.25 1.68 -10.56
N ASN A 21 6.96 2.97 -10.45
CA ASN A 21 6.83 3.92 -11.56
C ASN A 21 5.68 3.63 -12.55
N LYS A 22 4.72 2.79 -12.17
CA LYS A 22 3.48 2.55 -12.92
C LYS A 22 2.30 3.19 -12.20
N LYS A 23 1.20 3.40 -12.92
CA LYS A 23 -0.07 3.80 -12.32
C LYS A 23 -0.50 2.75 -11.28
N ALA A 24 -0.89 3.21 -10.11
CA ALA A 24 -1.46 2.34 -9.09
C ALA A 24 -2.75 1.69 -9.62
N PRO A 25 -2.91 0.38 -9.46
CA PRO A 25 -4.15 -0.29 -9.83
C PRO A 25 -5.35 0.32 -9.12
N GLU A 26 -6.38 0.67 -9.87
CA GLU A 26 -7.61 1.23 -9.31
C GLU A 26 -8.42 0.17 -8.57
N PHE A 27 -9.02 0.59 -7.47
CA PHE A 27 -9.95 -0.25 -6.71
C PHE A 27 -11.11 0.57 -6.13
N ALA A 28 -12.18 -0.14 -5.80
CA ALA A 28 -13.31 0.39 -5.05
C ALA A 28 -13.76 -0.68 -4.05
N VAL A 29 -13.75 -0.34 -2.76
CA VAL A 29 -14.17 -1.21 -1.66
C VAL A 29 -15.00 -0.41 -0.67
N ASN A 30 -15.79 -1.07 0.17
CA ASN A 30 -16.47 -0.38 1.26
C ASN A 30 -15.53 -0.29 2.47
N ASP A 31 -15.34 0.93 2.97
CA ASP A 31 -14.60 1.15 4.19
C ASP A 31 -15.38 0.70 5.44
N PHE A 32 -14.73 0.76 6.59
CA PHE A 32 -15.38 0.34 7.85
C PHE A 32 -16.50 1.29 8.31
N SER A 33 -16.65 2.46 7.72
CA SER A 33 -17.78 3.36 7.95
C SER A 33 -18.98 3.06 7.03
N GLY A 34 -18.81 2.17 6.05
CA GLY A 34 -19.81 1.82 5.04
C GLY A 34 -19.77 2.70 3.81
N GLN A 35 -18.81 3.62 3.69
CA GLN A 35 -18.63 4.47 2.52
C GLN A 35 -17.80 3.76 1.45
N THR A 36 -18.07 4.06 0.18
CA THR A 36 -17.24 3.53 -0.91
C THR A 36 -15.91 4.26 -0.98
N LEU A 37 -14.84 3.54 -0.68
CA LEU A 37 -13.45 3.97 -0.80
C LEU A 37 -12.94 3.66 -2.21
N ARG A 38 -12.67 4.69 -3.01
CA ARG A 38 -12.12 4.57 -4.36
C ARG A 38 -10.75 5.23 -4.41
N LEU A 39 -9.74 4.55 -4.94
CA LEU A 39 -8.42 5.14 -5.09
C LEU A 39 -8.46 6.41 -5.97
N ALA A 40 -9.23 6.39 -7.04
CA ALA A 40 -9.41 7.54 -7.93
C ALA A 40 -9.87 8.82 -7.22
N SER A 41 -10.58 8.71 -6.09
CA SER A 41 -11.04 9.87 -5.30
C SER A 41 -9.90 10.65 -4.63
N PHE A 42 -8.69 10.09 -4.62
CA PHE A 42 -7.51 10.69 -4.01
C PHE A 42 -6.51 11.25 -5.03
N HIS A 43 -6.89 11.35 -6.31
CA HIS A 43 -6.06 12.02 -7.32
C HIS A 43 -5.76 13.45 -6.85
N GLY A 44 -4.53 13.90 -7.07
CA GLY A 44 -4.03 15.18 -6.57
C GLY A 44 -3.45 15.12 -5.15
N LYS A 45 -3.63 14.02 -4.43
CA LYS A 45 -3.02 13.78 -3.12
C LYS A 45 -1.86 12.79 -3.23
N VAL A 46 -0.93 12.90 -2.29
CA VAL A 46 0.04 11.82 -2.02
C VAL A 46 -0.66 10.80 -1.15
N VAL A 47 -0.68 9.53 -1.57
CA VAL A 47 -1.37 8.45 -0.86
C VAL A 47 -0.34 7.46 -0.31
N LEU A 48 -0.47 7.14 0.98
CA LEU A 48 0.18 6.00 1.61
C LEU A 48 -0.85 4.87 1.69
N LEU A 49 -0.72 3.86 0.82
CA LEU A 49 -1.56 2.68 0.81
C LEU A 49 -0.85 1.56 1.57
N ASN A 50 -1.44 1.14 2.70
CA ASN A 50 -0.85 0.16 3.60
C ASN A 50 -1.73 -1.09 3.70
N PHE A 51 -1.16 -2.25 3.35
CA PHE A 51 -1.73 -3.57 3.59
C PHE A 51 -1.23 -4.10 4.94
N TRP A 52 -2.15 -4.50 5.80
CA TRP A 52 -1.89 -4.92 7.18
C TRP A 52 -2.80 -6.04 7.63
N ALA A 53 -2.53 -6.64 8.79
CA ALA A 53 -3.43 -7.57 9.47
C ALA A 53 -3.28 -7.46 10.98
N THR A 54 -4.27 -7.93 11.73
CA THR A 54 -4.26 -7.87 13.20
C THR A 54 -3.19 -8.75 13.84
N TRP A 55 -2.79 -9.83 13.17
CA TRP A 55 -1.73 -10.75 13.61
C TRP A 55 -0.31 -10.29 13.23
N CYS A 56 -0.18 -9.16 12.54
CA CYS A 56 1.09 -8.61 12.10
C CYS A 56 1.61 -7.61 13.14
N ALA A 57 2.60 -8.00 13.94
CA ALA A 57 3.14 -7.15 15.00
C ALA A 57 3.79 -5.86 14.48
N PRO A 58 4.62 -5.85 13.41
CA PRO A 58 5.16 -4.61 12.85
C PRO A 58 4.06 -3.66 12.35
N CYS A 59 2.98 -4.19 11.77
CA CYS A 59 1.85 -3.38 11.33
C CYS A 59 1.26 -2.56 12.48
N GLN A 60 1.08 -3.17 13.66
CA GLN A 60 0.52 -2.50 14.84
C GLN A 60 1.44 -1.39 15.38
N VAL A 61 2.73 -1.46 15.11
CA VAL A 61 3.70 -0.41 15.46
C VAL A 61 3.60 0.76 14.47
N GLU A 62 3.45 0.48 13.18
CA GLU A 62 3.42 1.49 12.11
C GLU A 62 2.09 2.27 12.07
N MET A 63 0.96 1.60 12.28
CA MET A 63 -0.37 2.17 12.11
C MET A 63 -0.63 3.44 12.95
N PRO A 64 -0.25 3.53 14.23
CA PRO A 64 -0.36 4.77 15.01
C PRO A 64 0.51 5.90 14.48
N VAL A 65 1.68 5.58 13.93
CA VAL A 65 2.57 6.56 13.31
C VAL A 65 1.94 7.11 12.03
N PHE A 66 1.33 6.25 11.23
CA PHE A 66 0.60 6.68 10.02
C PHE A 66 -0.61 7.56 10.37
N ALA A 67 -1.28 7.30 11.49
CA ALA A 67 -2.35 8.16 11.99
C ALA A 67 -1.84 9.57 12.39
N ASP A 68 -0.65 9.66 13.00
CA ASP A 68 0.02 10.93 13.28
C ASP A 68 0.39 11.67 11.98
N TRP A 69 0.92 10.96 10.99
CA TRP A 69 1.21 11.57 9.68
C TRP A 69 -0.04 12.00 8.94
N GLN A 70 -1.14 11.24 9.02
CA GLN A 70 -2.43 11.63 8.48
C GLN A 70 -2.87 13.00 9.00
N GLU A 71 -2.80 13.21 10.30
CA GLU A 71 -3.15 14.50 10.91
C GLU A 71 -2.20 15.62 10.49
N ARG A 72 -0.90 15.35 10.56
CA ARG A 72 0.16 16.33 10.31
C ARG A 72 0.24 16.79 8.85
N TYR A 73 0.10 15.86 7.91
CA TYR A 73 0.32 16.10 6.47
C TYR A 73 -0.96 16.26 5.65
N ARG A 74 -2.13 15.97 6.22
CA ARG A 74 -3.42 16.13 5.55
C ARG A 74 -3.63 17.52 4.94
N PRO A 75 -3.28 18.63 5.61
CA PRO A 75 -3.40 19.97 5.02
C PRO A 75 -2.54 20.18 3.78
N GLN A 76 -1.51 19.37 3.59
CA GLN A 76 -0.61 19.41 2.44
C GLN A 76 -1.05 18.48 1.30
N GLY A 77 -2.23 17.83 1.43
CA GLY A 77 -2.73 16.89 0.44
C GLY A 77 -2.15 15.49 0.59
N PHE A 78 -2.05 14.99 1.80
CA PHE A 78 -1.68 13.62 2.14
C PHE A 78 -2.89 12.80 2.58
N GLU A 79 -2.91 11.53 2.25
CA GLU A 79 -3.92 10.58 2.70
C GLU A 79 -3.32 9.21 2.97
N VAL A 80 -3.68 8.61 4.11
CA VAL A 80 -3.40 7.21 4.41
C VAL A 80 -4.63 6.37 4.09
N ILE A 81 -4.44 5.23 3.46
CA ILE A 81 -5.46 4.21 3.21
C ILE A 81 -4.96 2.89 3.79
N GLY A 82 -5.72 2.30 4.70
CA GLY A 82 -5.42 1.00 5.29
C GLY A 82 -6.29 -0.11 4.68
N ILE A 83 -5.66 -1.18 4.24
CA ILE A 83 -6.33 -2.39 3.73
C ILE A 83 -5.99 -3.56 4.63
N SER A 84 -7.00 -4.07 5.36
CA SER A 84 -6.84 -5.25 6.20
C SER A 84 -6.89 -6.53 5.36
N MET A 85 -5.91 -7.38 5.58
CA MET A 85 -5.85 -8.72 4.99
C MET A 85 -6.29 -9.82 5.98
N ASP A 86 -6.99 -9.44 7.05
CA ASP A 86 -7.65 -10.38 7.95
C ASP A 86 -8.83 -11.08 7.25
N ASP A 87 -9.13 -12.30 7.69
CA ASP A 87 -10.31 -13.04 7.23
C ASP A 87 -11.60 -12.54 7.91
N ASP A 88 -11.49 -11.95 9.10
CA ASP A 88 -12.61 -11.47 9.92
C ASP A 88 -12.60 -9.94 10.08
N ALA A 89 -13.58 -9.31 9.46
CA ALA A 89 -13.76 -7.86 9.54
C ALA A 89 -14.03 -7.36 10.98
N ALA A 90 -14.63 -8.17 11.84
CA ALA A 90 -14.88 -7.75 13.22
C ALA A 90 -13.58 -7.64 14.02
N VAL A 91 -12.62 -8.52 13.77
CA VAL A 91 -11.29 -8.44 14.39
C VAL A 91 -10.54 -7.20 13.94
N ALA A 92 -10.53 -6.96 12.63
CA ALA A 92 -9.91 -5.77 12.04
C ALA A 92 -10.52 -4.46 12.58
N ARG A 93 -11.85 -4.35 12.63
CA ARG A 93 -12.56 -3.17 13.18
C ARG A 93 -12.21 -2.91 14.64
N ARG A 94 -12.08 -3.97 15.46
CA ARG A 94 -11.67 -3.81 16.88
C ARG A 94 -10.29 -3.22 17.00
N LEU A 95 -9.32 -3.62 16.15
CA LEU A 95 -7.98 -3.06 16.15
C LEU A 95 -7.98 -1.59 15.73
N VAL A 96 -8.67 -1.26 14.63
CA VAL A 96 -8.82 0.13 14.15
C VAL A 96 -9.36 1.04 15.25
N LYS A 97 -10.40 0.59 15.96
CA LYS A 97 -10.98 1.32 17.10
C LYS A 97 -10.00 1.45 18.27
N ARG A 98 -9.31 0.37 18.63
CA ARG A 98 -8.34 0.36 19.73
C ARG A 98 -7.17 1.32 19.46
N LEU A 99 -6.67 1.35 18.24
CA LEU A 99 -5.56 2.22 17.83
C LEU A 99 -6.02 3.65 17.50
N LYS A 100 -7.34 3.91 17.51
CA LYS A 100 -7.94 5.22 17.18
C LYS A 100 -7.47 5.74 15.82
N LEU A 101 -7.45 4.87 14.81
CA LEU A 101 -7.02 5.27 13.48
C LEU A 101 -7.98 6.31 12.89
N ASN A 102 -7.42 7.35 12.29
CA ASN A 102 -8.12 8.52 11.77
C ASN A 102 -8.12 8.59 10.24
N TYR A 103 -7.86 7.48 9.57
CA TYR A 103 -7.81 7.37 8.12
C TYR A 103 -8.71 6.24 7.60
N PRO A 104 -9.15 6.29 6.31
CA PRO A 104 -10.00 5.26 5.73
C PRO A 104 -9.36 3.88 5.82
N THR A 105 -10.13 2.92 6.30
CA THR A 105 -9.69 1.52 6.43
C THR A 105 -10.78 0.59 5.93
N ALA A 106 -10.42 -0.40 5.13
CA ALA A 106 -11.31 -1.36 4.53
C ALA A 106 -10.76 -2.79 4.63
N MET A 107 -11.61 -3.78 4.39
CA MET A 107 -11.16 -5.15 4.15
C MET A 107 -10.60 -5.26 2.74
N GLY A 108 -9.46 -5.92 2.60
CA GLY A 108 -8.96 -6.46 1.35
C GLY A 108 -9.44 -7.89 1.13
N ASP A 109 -9.17 -8.38 -0.07
CA ASP A 109 -9.38 -9.75 -0.49
C ASP A 109 -8.19 -10.21 -1.37
N GLU A 110 -8.21 -11.47 -1.75
CA GLU A 110 -7.18 -12.04 -2.63
C GLU A 110 -7.07 -11.29 -3.96
N ARG A 111 -8.21 -10.86 -4.52
CA ARG A 111 -8.25 -10.10 -5.78
C ARG A 111 -7.54 -8.75 -5.65
N LEU A 112 -7.84 -8.00 -4.59
CA LEU A 112 -7.17 -6.71 -4.34
C LEU A 112 -5.68 -6.93 -4.07
N GLY A 113 -5.33 -7.95 -3.29
CA GLY A 113 -3.94 -8.32 -3.06
C GLY A 113 -3.20 -8.65 -4.36
N ALA A 114 -3.82 -9.39 -5.27
CA ALA A 114 -3.24 -9.76 -6.56
C ALA A 114 -2.97 -8.54 -7.46
N LEU A 115 -3.84 -7.51 -7.44
CA LEU A 115 -3.62 -6.26 -8.17
C LEU A 115 -2.34 -5.54 -7.74
N TYR A 116 -1.95 -5.70 -6.48
CA TYR A 116 -0.76 -5.09 -5.89
C TYR A 116 0.45 -6.05 -5.81
N GLY A 117 0.50 -7.02 -6.72
CA GLY A 117 1.64 -7.92 -6.89
C GLY A 117 1.59 -9.18 -6.04
N GLY A 118 0.45 -9.45 -5.40
CA GLY A 118 0.28 -10.50 -4.40
C GLY A 118 0.88 -10.07 -3.05
N VAL A 119 0.05 -10.02 -2.02
CA VAL A 119 0.50 -9.67 -0.66
C VAL A 119 1.15 -10.89 -0.02
N LEU A 120 2.43 -11.12 -0.32
CA LEU A 120 3.20 -12.28 0.16
C LEU A 120 3.73 -12.10 1.59
N GLY A 121 3.68 -10.89 2.13
CA GLY A 121 4.13 -10.56 3.48
C GLY A 121 3.63 -9.19 3.92
N LEU A 122 3.49 -9.02 5.23
CA LEU A 122 2.99 -7.79 5.84
C LEU A 122 4.02 -7.24 6.84
N PRO A 123 4.04 -5.91 7.02
CA PRO A 123 3.30 -4.91 6.28
C PRO A 123 3.76 -4.78 4.83
N LEU A 124 2.88 -4.29 3.94
CA LEU A 124 3.22 -3.91 2.59
C LEU A 124 2.68 -2.50 2.34
N THR A 125 3.54 -1.56 2.04
CA THR A 125 3.21 -0.14 1.91
C THR A 125 3.65 0.41 0.57
N PHE A 126 2.74 1.10 -0.09
CA PHE A 126 3.01 1.83 -1.33
C PHE A 126 2.86 3.32 -1.10
N LEU A 127 3.77 4.12 -1.66
CA LEU A 127 3.61 5.56 -1.78
C LEU A 127 3.24 5.89 -3.22
N ILE A 128 2.11 6.57 -3.36
CA ILE A 128 1.52 6.96 -4.64
C ILE A 128 1.57 8.48 -4.72
N ASP A 129 2.09 9.02 -5.81
CA ASP A 129 2.17 10.46 -6.01
C ASP A 129 0.83 11.08 -6.41
N ARG A 130 0.79 12.40 -6.54
CA ARG A 130 -0.41 13.17 -6.90
C ARG A 130 -0.99 12.79 -8.27
N ASN A 131 -0.18 12.18 -9.12
CA ASN A 131 -0.58 11.69 -10.44
C ASN A 131 -1.06 10.23 -10.43
N GLY A 132 -1.14 9.60 -9.24
CA GLY A 132 -1.54 8.21 -9.10
C GLY A 132 -0.46 7.20 -9.50
N VAL A 133 0.81 7.60 -9.52
CA VAL A 133 1.94 6.72 -9.85
C VAL A 133 2.62 6.22 -8.59
N ILE A 134 2.88 4.92 -8.50
CA ILE A 134 3.61 4.32 -7.37
C ILE A 134 5.07 4.76 -7.44
N ARG A 135 5.55 5.45 -6.41
CA ARG A 135 6.91 5.98 -6.30
C ARG A 135 7.80 5.27 -5.31
N ALA A 136 7.22 4.50 -4.40
CA ALA A 136 7.95 3.65 -3.50
C ALA A 136 7.11 2.46 -3.04
N GLN A 137 7.79 1.37 -2.69
CA GLN A 137 7.21 0.18 -2.10
C GLN A 137 8.10 -0.25 -0.94
N PHE A 138 7.49 -0.53 0.20
CA PHE A 138 8.16 -1.04 1.39
C PHE A 138 7.48 -2.33 1.81
N GLN A 139 8.27 -3.38 2.01
CA GLN A 139 7.76 -4.69 2.40
C GLN A 139 8.45 -5.16 3.68
N GLY A 140 7.65 -5.63 4.64
CA GLY A 140 8.13 -6.02 5.94
C GLY A 140 8.45 -4.81 6.82
N GLU A 141 9.03 -5.08 7.99
CA GLU A 141 9.46 -4.04 8.92
C GLU A 141 10.46 -3.10 8.26
N THR A 142 10.12 -1.82 8.23
CA THR A 142 10.91 -0.77 7.57
C THR A 142 11.15 0.38 8.54
N ASP A 143 12.30 1.04 8.40
CA ASP A 143 12.56 2.28 9.14
C ASP A 143 11.54 3.37 8.76
N LEU A 144 10.73 3.75 9.74
CA LEU A 144 9.67 4.75 9.57
C LEU A 144 10.20 6.11 9.12
N ASN A 145 11.41 6.48 9.54
CA ASN A 145 12.03 7.73 9.08
C ASN A 145 12.30 7.71 7.57
N SER A 146 12.63 6.55 7.02
CA SER A 146 12.82 6.38 5.58
C SER A 146 11.51 6.53 4.81
N ILE A 147 10.41 6.00 5.34
CA ILE A 147 9.07 6.16 4.76
C ILE A 147 8.66 7.64 4.85
N GLU A 148 8.78 8.28 6.02
CA GLU A 148 8.39 9.68 6.23
C GLU A 148 9.18 10.63 5.32
N ARG A 149 10.48 10.43 5.20
CA ARG A 149 11.31 11.21 4.29
C ARG A 149 10.76 11.15 2.86
N ARG A 150 10.39 9.96 2.40
CA ARG A 150 9.84 9.78 1.05
C ARG A 150 8.47 10.43 0.89
N VAL A 151 7.61 10.37 1.92
CA VAL A 151 6.33 11.11 1.96
C VAL A 151 6.57 12.59 1.78
N ARG A 152 7.49 13.18 2.55
CA ARG A 152 7.81 14.61 2.49
C ARG A 152 8.36 15.03 1.12
N GLU A 153 9.22 14.22 0.52
CA GLU A 153 9.73 14.46 -0.84
C GLU A 153 8.60 14.54 -1.86
N LEU A 154 7.64 13.61 -1.79
CA LEU A 154 6.48 13.60 -2.70
C LEU A 154 5.55 14.79 -2.46
N LEU A 155 5.37 15.21 -1.20
CA LEU A 155 4.54 16.38 -0.86
C LEU A 155 5.11 17.69 -1.39
N MET A 156 6.46 17.79 -1.51
CA MET A 156 7.14 18.97 -2.06
C MET A 156 7.07 19.03 -3.59
N GLN A 157 6.72 17.94 -4.27
CA GLN A 157 6.59 17.93 -5.73
C GLN A 157 5.32 18.67 -6.14
N PRO A 158 5.40 19.60 -7.09
CA PRO A 158 4.22 20.27 -7.62
C PRO A 158 3.30 19.23 -8.28
N GLN A 159 1.99 19.52 -8.23
CA GLN A 159 1.04 18.77 -9.05
C GLN A 159 1.37 19.06 -10.52
N ALA A 160 1.50 18.01 -11.34
CA ALA A 160 1.58 18.24 -12.79
C ALA A 160 0.30 18.95 -13.21
N GLU A 161 0.44 20.09 -13.87
CA GLU A 161 -0.71 20.77 -14.49
C GLU A 161 -1.36 19.82 -15.52
N PRO A 162 -2.70 19.81 -15.60
CA PRO A 162 -3.43 18.94 -16.51
C PRO A 162 -3.15 19.25 -17.98
#